data_75fa29081df2f68f7af1db87213c5061
#
_entry.id   75fa29081df2f68f7af1db87213c5061
#
_cell.length_a   1.000
_cell.length_b   1.000
_cell.length_c   1.000
_cell.angle_alpha   90.00
_cell.angle_beta   90.00
_cell.angle_gamma   90.00
#
_symmetry.space_group_name_H-M   'P 1'
#
loop_
_entity.id
_entity.type
_entity.pdbx_description
1 polymer ?
#
loop_
_entity_poly.entity_id
_entity_poly.type
_entity_poly.pdbx_seq_one_letter_code
_entity_poly.pdbx_strand_id
1 'polypeptide(L)'
;MAWVLMSVLTGLLLALASPEARSRTVLDLDTRAQPVALQDWGDYWIDTSASLTPEQLVRNETIPWQATDHKLVYPVTSGQVVWIRLTVPPAPDAERWYLEVPYPALDRASLYTLDGAGQWNEQRAGDLIAVSQWPVPHRHPLLPIALSAEVPTKYLLRLENGHAFSAPLQFISEGRLSRSEQRVSLILGIFFGLTGLAAVISTLGALSLRDSAYGFYALCVTLMGLTQACITGIAGLHLWPDWPWWNDISSTVLPLLTVSATLLFISAAVALPERSRRLHRLMTGLAVVGVMAATALAWLPSSSRMDLVIPALGLLELGALFALVWAWRRGDRFAPWLLLSYLPLLIAASLTLAGSSGWLAVDFFTQYGMQIAVALNLPLVLVVLMLRSQHRRENIRRIQGLDRMDPSTGLINGHVFSARLLRMIARSDRLHHQSAVMLIDVINTEQMQRDFGRKAADELPLRVAERLLSTAREIDSAARLSERRFGMLVEGPFSAGEAASLGPRIVARCLMPYKDLPPDCVAQVHVVYALVPHRRVGAEDLLTQLEERLATIPARSRRKVFMLGEVLKPSFSRRASLAEAA
;
A
#
# COMPACT_ATOMS: atom_id res chain seq x y z
N MET A 1 -12.95 2.56 58.32
CA MET A 1 -11.98 2.66 57.22
C MET A 1 -12.55 3.45 56.01
N ALA A 2 -13.78 3.23 55.56
CA ALA A 2 -14.41 3.94 54.41
C ALA A 2 -14.63 5.45 54.70
N TRP A 3 -14.95 5.86 55.91
CA TRP A 3 -15.14 7.27 56.32
C TRP A 3 -13.82 8.06 56.33
N VAL A 4 -12.72 7.44 56.70
CA VAL A 4 -11.38 8.08 56.68
C VAL A 4 -10.88 8.26 55.26
N LEU A 5 -11.14 7.29 54.36
CA LEU A 5 -10.82 7.42 52.93
C LEU A 5 -11.65 8.51 52.25
N MET A 6 -12.92 8.62 52.61
CA MET A 6 -13.83 9.66 52.04
C MET A 6 -13.45 11.05 52.51
N SER A 7 -13.08 11.23 53.79
CA SER A 7 -12.59 12.51 54.30
C SER A 7 -11.22 12.93 53.77
N VAL A 8 -10.32 11.97 53.49
CA VAL A 8 -9.03 12.24 52.81
C VAL A 8 -9.25 12.61 51.34
N LEU A 9 -10.19 11.92 50.66
CA LEU A 9 -10.51 12.23 49.26
C LEU A 9 -11.20 13.58 49.12
N THR A 10 -12.10 13.93 50.06
CA THR A 10 -12.77 15.26 50.10
C THR A 10 -11.79 16.38 50.50
N GLY A 11 -10.85 16.11 51.39
CA GLY A 11 -9.79 17.05 51.74
C GLY A 11 -8.82 17.27 50.59
N LEU A 12 -8.50 16.22 49.82
CA LEU A 12 -7.65 16.32 48.62
C LEU A 12 -8.36 17.09 47.48
N LEU A 13 -9.67 16.88 47.32
CA LEU A 13 -10.50 17.60 46.34
C LEU A 13 -10.68 19.09 46.73
N LEU A 14 -10.80 19.40 48.03
CA LEU A 14 -10.86 20.77 48.52
C LEU A 14 -9.50 21.49 48.44
N ALA A 15 -8.40 20.77 48.62
CA ALA A 15 -7.06 21.33 48.44
C ALA A 15 -6.72 21.62 46.96
N LEU A 16 -7.33 20.84 46.02
CA LEU A 16 -7.24 21.07 44.59
C LEU A 16 -8.19 22.19 44.08
N ALA A 17 -9.16 22.58 44.89
CA ALA A 17 -10.14 23.62 44.56
C ALA A 17 -9.88 24.98 45.19
N SER A 18 -8.77 25.16 45.90
CA SER A 18 -8.38 26.49 46.40
C SER A 18 -8.00 27.37 45.21
N PRO A 19 -8.74 28.46 44.91
CA PRO A 19 -8.25 29.42 43.94
C PRO A 19 -7.02 30.08 44.57
N GLU A 20 -5.84 29.65 44.18
CA GLU A 20 -4.63 30.44 44.46
C GLU A 20 -4.87 31.82 43.86
N ALA A 21 -4.86 32.85 44.71
CA ALA A 21 -4.77 34.24 44.27
C ALA A 21 -3.40 34.39 43.59
N ARG A 22 -3.31 34.03 42.32
CA ARG A 22 -2.11 34.18 41.51
C ARG A 22 -1.92 35.67 41.27
N SER A 23 -0.84 36.25 41.82
CA SER A 23 -0.35 37.54 41.36
C SER A 23 -0.06 37.41 39.86
N ARG A 24 -0.61 38.35 39.04
CA ARG A 24 -0.36 38.36 37.59
C ARG A 24 1.15 38.44 37.34
N THR A 25 1.62 37.60 36.40
CA THR A 25 3.00 37.70 35.95
C THR A 25 3.18 38.95 35.11
N VAL A 26 4.36 39.54 35.17
CA VAL A 26 4.73 40.69 34.33
C VAL A 26 5.38 40.12 33.06
N LEU A 27 4.93 40.58 31.90
CA LEU A 27 5.58 40.22 30.63
C LEU A 27 7.00 40.79 30.65
N ASP A 28 7.98 39.92 30.50
CA ASP A 28 9.37 40.26 30.31
C ASP A 28 9.90 39.62 29.03
N LEU A 29 10.37 40.47 28.11
CA LEU A 29 10.97 40.03 26.85
C LEU A 29 12.45 39.75 27.04
N ASP A 30 12.79 38.74 27.84
CA ASP A 30 14.18 38.29 28.01
C ASP A 30 14.62 37.39 26.84
N THR A 31 15.69 37.77 26.17
CA THR A 31 16.32 36.98 25.10
C THR A 31 16.84 35.61 25.57
N ARG A 32 17.02 35.43 26.88
CA ARG A 32 17.50 34.16 27.47
C ARG A 32 16.40 33.16 27.75
N ALA A 33 15.17 33.62 28.04
CA ALA A 33 14.03 32.80 28.43
C ALA A 33 12.97 32.71 27.32
N GLN A 34 13.37 32.34 26.12
CA GLN A 34 12.49 32.24 24.93
C GLN A 34 12.12 30.80 24.55
N PRO A 35 10.95 30.59 23.91
CA PRO A 35 9.90 31.58 23.61
C PRO A 35 9.16 32.02 24.87
N VAL A 36 8.66 33.28 24.89
CA VAL A 36 7.86 33.81 26.00
C VAL A 36 6.40 33.49 25.74
N ALA A 37 5.89 32.43 26.37
CA ALA A 37 4.51 31.97 26.19
C ALA A 37 3.52 32.96 26.81
N LEU A 38 2.36 33.13 26.21
CA LEU A 38 1.25 33.88 26.78
C LEU A 38 0.81 33.22 28.08
N GLN A 39 0.90 33.99 29.17
CA GLN A 39 0.43 33.62 30.51
C GLN A 39 -0.75 34.52 30.91
N ASP A 40 -0.88 34.81 32.19
CA ASP A 40 -1.91 35.68 32.78
C ASP A 40 -1.66 37.18 32.60
N TRP A 41 -0.63 37.61 31.88
CA TRP A 41 -0.28 39.00 31.64
C TRP A 41 -1.05 39.68 30.49
N GLY A 42 -1.83 38.92 29.68
CA GLY A 42 -2.79 39.44 28.74
C GLY A 42 -4.22 39.30 29.27
N ASP A 43 -5.16 39.96 28.61
CA ASP A 43 -6.60 39.80 28.87
C ASP A 43 -7.31 39.44 27.56
N TYR A 44 -8.25 38.50 27.61
CA TYR A 44 -9.06 38.13 26.46
C TYR A 44 -10.53 38.33 26.70
N TRP A 45 -11.26 38.47 25.60
CA TRP A 45 -12.72 38.51 25.60
C TRP A 45 -13.26 37.94 24.28
N ILE A 46 -14.38 37.22 24.34
CA ILE A 46 -15.03 36.66 23.16
C ILE A 46 -16.17 37.58 22.74
N ASP A 47 -16.01 38.22 21.59
CA ASP A 47 -17.07 39.03 20.96
C ASP A 47 -17.99 38.10 20.15
N THR A 48 -19.24 37.96 20.64
CA THR A 48 -20.27 37.15 20.00
C THR A 48 -20.89 37.85 18.78
N SER A 49 -20.70 39.14 18.62
CA SER A 49 -21.22 39.93 17.51
C SER A 49 -20.25 39.99 16.33
N ALA A 50 -18.95 39.80 16.60
CA ALA A 50 -17.83 39.95 15.66
C ALA A 50 -17.77 41.34 14.98
N SER A 51 -18.52 42.32 15.46
CA SER A 51 -18.75 43.60 14.78
C SER A 51 -17.98 44.77 15.41
N LEU A 52 -17.37 44.57 16.58
CA LEU A 52 -16.66 45.63 17.26
C LEU A 52 -15.35 45.99 16.56
N THR A 53 -15.12 47.32 16.48
CA THR A 53 -13.85 47.86 16.00
C THR A 53 -12.86 48.12 17.16
N PRO A 54 -11.55 48.21 16.89
CA PRO A 54 -10.56 48.54 17.96
C PRO A 54 -10.91 49.80 18.73
N GLU A 55 -11.44 50.85 18.06
CA GLU A 55 -11.83 52.12 18.70
C GLU A 55 -12.99 51.93 19.69
N GLN A 56 -14.00 51.14 19.28
CA GLN A 56 -15.14 50.84 20.14
C GLN A 56 -14.74 50.00 21.33
N LEU A 57 -13.83 49.05 21.11
CA LEU A 57 -13.33 48.17 22.15
C LEU A 57 -12.56 48.92 23.25
N VAL A 58 -11.72 49.87 22.86
CA VAL A 58 -10.95 50.70 23.82
C VAL A 58 -11.85 51.65 24.60
N ARG A 59 -12.94 52.17 23.99
CA ARG A 59 -13.88 53.09 24.63
C ARG A 59 -14.86 52.40 25.57
N ASN A 60 -15.05 51.09 25.41
CA ASN A 60 -16.05 50.33 26.16
C ASN A 60 -15.45 49.75 27.45
N GLU A 61 -15.63 50.43 28.57
CA GLU A 61 -15.11 50.00 29.88
C GLU A 61 -15.92 48.85 30.50
N THR A 62 -17.10 48.50 29.94
CA THR A 62 -17.98 47.47 30.50
C THR A 62 -17.66 46.05 30.05
N ILE A 63 -16.65 45.87 29.21
CA ILE A 63 -16.26 44.57 28.70
C ILE A 63 -15.70 43.69 29.80
N PRO A 64 -16.24 42.48 30.03
CA PRO A 64 -15.77 41.54 31.04
C PRO A 64 -14.49 40.80 30.59
N TRP A 65 -13.38 41.51 30.63
CA TRP A 65 -12.08 40.93 30.28
C TRP A 65 -11.67 39.84 31.27
N GLN A 66 -11.15 38.72 30.75
CA GLN A 66 -10.63 37.60 31.51
C GLN A 66 -9.12 37.46 31.28
N ALA A 67 -8.38 37.08 32.33
CA ALA A 67 -6.95 36.85 32.19
C ALA A 67 -6.65 35.71 31.24
N THR A 68 -5.63 35.87 30.40
CA THR A 68 -5.15 34.81 29.53
C THR A 68 -4.46 33.68 30.30
N ASP A 69 -4.42 32.48 29.77
CA ASP A 69 -3.65 31.35 30.31
C ASP A 69 -2.95 30.63 29.16
N HIS A 70 -1.77 30.08 29.40
CA HIS A 70 -1.00 29.32 28.42
C HIS A 70 -1.69 28.02 27.92
N LYS A 71 -2.67 27.52 28.67
CA LYS A 71 -3.45 26.32 28.34
C LYS A 71 -4.84 26.62 27.76
N LEU A 72 -5.15 27.88 27.52
CA LEU A 72 -6.51 28.28 27.19
C LEU A 72 -6.90 27.77 25.81
N VAL A 73 -7.97 27.04 25.77
CA VAL A 73 -8.72 26.71 24.54
C VAL A 73 -9.77 27.79 24.35
N TYR A 74 -9.72 28.50 23.23
CA TYR A 74 -10.71 29.52 22.92
C TYR A 74 -11.97 28.83 22.34
N PRO A 75 -13.09 28.78 23.08
CA PRO A 75 -14.32 28.11 22.67
C PRO A 75 -15.12 28.99 21.70
N VAL A 76 -14.53 29.28 20.55
CA VAL A 76 -15.12 30.15 19.52
C VAL A 76 -16.02 29.30 18.64
N THR A 77 -17.16 29.85 18.25
CA THR A 77 -18.06 29.30 17.23
C THR A 77 -18.13 30.23 16.04
N SER A 78 -18.71 29.77 14.93
CA SER A 78 -18.86 30.59 13.72
C SER A 78 -19.52 31.95 14.03
N GLY A 79 -18.89 33.01 13.56
CA GLY A 79 -19.38 34.37 13.78
C GLY A 79 -18.96 35.01 15.11
N GLN A 80 -18.11 34.33 15.88
CA GLN A 80 -17.50 34.90 17.09
C GLN A 80 -16.02 35.19 16.86
N VAL A 81 -15.47 36.15 17.59
CA VAL A 81 -14.04 36.46 17.51
C VAL A 81 -13.46 36.59 18.92
N VAL A 82 -12.20 36.25 19.07
CA VAL A 82 -11.46 36.48 20.32
C VAL A 82 -10.65 37.76 20.20
N TRP A 83 -10.87 38.66 21.12
CA TRP A 83 -10.02 39.82 21.31
C TRP A 83 -9.07 39.57 22.48
N ILE A 84 -7.79 39.89 22.27
CA ILE A 84 -6.75 39.79 23.31
C ILE A 84 -6.07 41.14 23.38
N ARG A 85 -6.07 41.76 24.55
CA ARG A 85 -5.29 42.97 24.79
C ARG A 85 -3.97 42.62 25.46
N LEU A 86 -2.90 43.17 24.94
CA LEU A 86 -1.54 42.94 25.38
C LEU A 86 -0.86 44.29 25.66
N THR A 87 -0.07 44.34 26.69
CA THR A 87 0.83 45.48 26.94
C THR A 87 2.26 44.97 26.96
N VAL A 88 3.02 45.38 25.97
CA VAL A 88 4.43 44.97 25.82
C VAL A 88 5.30 46.01 26.46
N PRO A 89 6.17 45.64 27.41
CA PRO A 89 7.06 46.59 28.11
C PRO A 89 8.08 47.17 27.14
N PRO A 90 8.66 48.31 27.47
CA PRO A 90 9.76 48.88 26.70
C PRO A 90 10.96 47.94 26.76
N ALA A 91 11.58 47.69 25.61
CA ALA A 91 12.80 46.89 25.54
C ALA A 91 13.91 47.71 24.86
N PRO A 92 15.06 47.88 25.52
CA PRO A 92 16.19 48.64 24.99
C PRO A 92 16.93 47.88 23.86
N ASP A 93 16.60 46.60 23.64
CA ASP A 93 17.27 45.74 22.68
C ASP A 93 16.87 46.10 21.25
N ALA A 94 17.86 46.18 20.36
CA ALA A 94 17.65 46.38 18.94
C ALA A 94 17.14 45.12 18.20
N GLU A 95 16.81 44.05 18.93
CA GLU A 95 16.35 42.77 18.34
C GLU A 95 14.88 42.91 17.92
N ARG A 96 14.55 42.34 16.75
CA ARG A 96 13.17 42.27 16.28
C ARG A 96 12.42 41.16 16.99
N TRP A 97 11.20 41.44 17.41
CA TRP A 97 10.33 40.51 18.07
C TRP A 97 9.06 40.29 17.26
N TYR A 98 8.51 39.08 17.38
CA TYR A 98 7.30 38.65 16.71
C TYR A 98 6.32 38.05 17.71
N LEU A 99 5.04 38.29 17.49
CA LEU A 99 3.97 37.52 18.09
C LEU A 99 3.67 36.35 17.18
N GLU A 100 3.91 35.15 17.65
CA GLU A 100 3.72 33.91 16.94
C GLU A 100 2.40 33.27 17.38
N VAL A 101 1.57 32.87 16.38
CA VAL A 101 0.35 32.10 16.58
C VAL A 101 0.60 30.73 15.94
N PRO A 102 1.09 29.72 16.67
CA PRO A 102 1.56 28.45 16.11
C PRO A 102 0.39 27.52 15.74
N TYR A 103 -0.53 28.03 14.92
CA TYR A 103 -1.68 27.32 14.39
C TYR A 103 -1.87 27.66 12.89
N PRO A 104 -1.36 26.79 11.96
CA PRO A 104 -1.37 27.06 10.52
C PRO A 104 -2.77 27.21 9.92
N ALA A 105 -3.79 26.54 10.49
CA ALA A 105 -5.18 26.54 10.02
C ALA A 105 -6.04 27.60 10.73
N LEU A 106 -5.45 28.69 11.20
CA LEU A 106 -6.19 29.82 11.75
C LEU A 106 -6.78 30.64 10.61
N ASP A 107 -8.11 30.89 10.64
CA ASP A 107 -8.81 31.65 9.60
C ASP A 107 -8.20 33.05 9.45
N ARG A 108 -8.04 33.79 10.57
CA ARG A 108 -7.42 35.14 10.57
C ARG A 108 -6.87 35.54 11.93
N ALA A 109 -5.69 36.13 11.93
CA ALA A 109 -5.11 36.89 13.02
C ALA A 109 -4.88 38.35 12.58
N SER A 110 -5.47 39.31 13.27
CA SER A 110 -5.26 40.74 13.03
C SER A 110 -4.66 41.40 14.28
N LEU A 111 -3.47 41.98 14.15
CA LEU A 111 -2.78 42.71 15.21
C LEU A 111 -2.92 44.20 14.96
N TYR A 112 -3.51 44.90 15.93
CA TYR A 112 -3.74 46.33 15.90
C TYR A 112 -2.80 47.04 16.87
N THR A 113 -2.19 48.14 16.44
CA THR A 113 -1.40 49.07 17.26
C THR A 113 -1.72 50.51 16.91
N LEU A 114 -1.66 51.41 17.89
CA LEU A 114 -1.80 52.84 17.67
C LEU A 114 -0.47 53.41 17.21
N ASP A 115 -0.48 54.16 16.10
CA ASP A 115 0.68 54.93 15.68
C ASP A 115 0.83 56.23 16.49
N GLY A 116 1.92 56.95 16.26
CA GLY A 116 2.18 58.24 16.93
C GLY A 116 1.16 59.34 16.59
N ALA A 117 0.33 59.15 15.54
CA ALA A 117 -0.75 60.03 15.14
C ALA A 117 -2.12 59.62 15.73
N GLY A 118 -2.19 58.55 16.49
CA GLY A 118 -3.41 58.01 17.07
C GLY A 118 -4.28 57.24 16.09
N GLN A 119 -3.72 56.81 14.95
CA GLN A 119 -4.40 55.95 13.99
C GLN A 119 -4.06 54.48 14.23
N TRP A 120 -5.05 53.61 14.02
CA TRP A 120 -4.86 52.18 14.11
C TRP A 120 -4.14 51.62 12.90
N ASN A 121 -2.99 51.02 13.11
CA ASN A 121 -2.29 50.22 12.11
C ASN A 121 -2.67 48.77 12.31
N GLU A 122 -3.06 48.09 11.24
CA GLU A 122 -3.49 46.68 11.23
C GLU A 122 -2.52 45.84 10.43
N GLN A 123 -2.10 44.73 11.00
CA GLN A 123 -1.35 43.67 10.36
C GLN A 123 -2.21 42.39 10.34
N ARG A 124 -2.27 41.73 9.22
CA ARG A 124 -3.13 40.55 9.02
C ARG A 124 -2.34 39.33 8.56
N ALA A 125 -2.66 38.15 9.10
CA ALA A 125 -2.19 36.84 8.66
C ALA A 125 -3.27 35.80 8.95
N GLY A 126 -3.20 34.63 8.30
CA GLY A 126 -4.17 33.54 8.45
C GLY A 126 -4.44 32.84 7.13
N ASP A 127 -5.05 31.66 7.15
CA ASP A 127 -5.20 30.81 5.96
C ASP A 127 -6.24 31.34 4.94
N LEU A 128 -7.13 32.25 5.37
CA LEU A 128 -8.03 32.98 4.45
C LEU A 128 -7.32 34.15 3.74
N ILE A 129 -6.06 34.43 4.04
CA ILE A 129 -5.26 35.48 3.42
C ILE A 129 -4.07 34.81 2.72
N ALA A 130 -3.79 35.23 1.47
CA ALA A 130 -2.62 34.74 0.76
C ALA A 130 -1.35 34.89 1.59
N VAL A 131 -0.58 33.83 1.79
CA VAL A 131 0.64 33.83 2.63
C VAL A 131 1.66 34.84 2.10
N SER A 132 1.70 35.07 0.80
CA SER A 132 2.52 36.10 0.16
C SER A 132 2.17 37.53 0.59
N GLN A 133 0.96 37.76 1.14
CA GLN A 133 0.49 39.07 1.62
C GLN A 133 0.65 39.25 3.14
N TRP A 134 1.13 38.22 3.85
CA TRP A 134 1.40 38.35 5.29
C TRP A 134 2.55 39.30 5.55
N PRO A 135 2.57 40.01 6.69
CA PRO A 135 3.68 40.87 7.07
C PRO A 135 5.04 40.16 7.07
N VAL A 136 5.01 38.87 7.45
CA VAL A 136 6.13 37.95 7.35
C VAL A 136 5.60 36.62 6.81
N PRO A 137 5.92 36.25 5.57
CA PRO A 137 5.58 34.95 5.04
C PRO A 137 6.21 33.84 5.89
N HIS A 138 5.35 33.02 6.49
CA HIS A 138 5.77 31.96 7.40
C HIS A 138 4.78 30.78 7.31
N ARG A 139 5.09 29.65 7.92
CA ARG A 139 4.23 28.47 7.94
C ARG A 139 3.00 28.59 8.86
N HIS A 140 2.99 29.55 9.77
CA HIS A 140 1.85 29.95 10.60
C HIS A 140 1.90 31.46 10.85
N PRO A 141 0.82 32.09 11.31
CA PRO A 141 0.78 33.54 11.50
C PRO A 141 1.91 34.05 12.41
N LEU A 142 2.71 34.97 11.87
CA LEU A 142 3.84 35.61 12.52
C LEU A 142 3.71 37.11 12.31
N LEU A 143 3.44 37.84 13.40
CA LEU A 143 3.11 39.26 13.38
C LEU A 143 4.25 40.07 14.02
N PRO A 144 4.94 40.95 13.27
CA PRO A 144 6.00 41.82 13.81
C PRO A 144 5.49 42.72 14.92
N ILE A 145 6.28 42.88 15.98
CA ILE A 145 6.00 43.76 17.09
C ILE A 145 6.97 44.93 17.04
N ALA A 146 6.43 46.15 17.01
CA ALA A 146 7.23 47.36 17.20
C ALA A 146 7.44 47.60 18.69
N LEU A 147 8.68 47.53 19.15
CA LEU A 147 9.05 47.84 20.53
C LEU A 147 9.46 49.32 20.66
N SER A 148 8.95 49.99 21.69
CA SER A 148 9.46 51.30 22.09
C SER A 148 10.58 51.11 23.12
N ALA A 149 11.60 51.97 23.08
CA ALA A 149 12.67 51.92 24.05
C ALA A 149 12.26 52.53 25.41
N GLU A 150 11.25 53.39 25.44
CA GLU A 150 10.92 54.19 26.62
C GLU A 150 9.51 53.95 27.17
N VAL A 151 8.54 53.62 26.31
CA VAL A 151 7.12 53.57 26.68
C VAL A 151 6.52 52.21 26.37
N PRO A 152 5.71 51.63 27.28
CA PRO A 152 4.98 50.38 27.00
C PRO A 152 4.05 50.55 25.81
N THR A 153 4.06 49.57 24.90
CA THR A 153 3.21 49.59 23.69
C THR A 153 2.00 48.67 23.90
N LYS A 154 0.80 49.19 23.60
CA LYS A 154 -0.46 48.45 23.70
C LYS A 154 -0.83 47.83 22.36
N TYR A 155 -1.17 46.58 22.38
CA TYR A 155 -1.63 45.83 21.23
C TYR A 155 -3.01 45.24 21.48
N LEU A 156 -3.83 45.18 20.41
CA LEU A 156 -5.06 44.42 20.38
C LEU A 156 -4.91 43.34 19.29
N LEU A 157 -5.02 42.09 19.69
CA LEU A 157 -5.02 40.94 18.78
C LEU A 157 -6.45 40.44 18.61
N ARG A 158 -6.90 40.37 17.39
CA ARG A 158 -8.18 39.78 17.01
C ARG A 158 -7.93 38.44 16.32
N LEU A 159 -8.50 37.36 16.87
CA LEU A 159 -8.41 36.01 16.31
C LEU A 159 -9.78 35.56 15.86
N GLU A 160 -9.87 35.13 14.61
CA GLU A 160 -11.07 34.56 13.99
C GLU A 160 -10.79 33.11 13.63
N ASN A 161 -11.74 32.24 13.98
CA ASN A 161 -11.68 30.84 13.61
C ASN A 161 -13.10 30.25 13.58
N GLY A 162 -13.39 29.39 12.62
CA GLY A 162 -14.70 28.77 12.48
C GLY A 162 -15.08 27.76 13.58
N HIS A 163 -14.13 27.34 14.40
CA HIS A 163 -14.30 26.37 15.46
C HIS A 163 -13.35 26.64 16.64
N ALA A 164 -13.63 26.00 17.78
CA ALA A 164 -12.75 26.10 18.94
C ALA A 164 -11.32 25.66 18.61
N PHE A 165 -10.35 26.42 19.06
CA PHE A 165 -8.93 26.17 18.80
C PHE A 165 -8.09 26.43 20.04
N SER A 166 -6.96 25.75 20.12
CA SER A 166 -5.90 26.00 21.09
C SER A 166 -4.68 26.52 20.35
N ALA A 167 -4.32 27.75 20.61
CA ALA A 167 -3.10 28.35 20.06
C ALA A 167 -2.28 28.92 21.21
N PRO A 168 -1.17 28.30 21.59
CA PRO A 168 -0.26 28.84 22.59
C PRO A 168 0.49 30.03 21.98
N LEU A 169 -0.11 31.20 22.14
CA LEU A 169 0.50 32.44 21.70
C LEU A 169 1.84 32.67 22.40
N GLN A 170 2.83 33.11 21.65
CA GLN A 170 4.16 33.32 22.21
C GLN A 170 4.89 34.47 21.52
N PHE A 171 5.77 35.12 22.28
CA PHE A 171 6.70 36.08 21.72
C PHE A 171 8.05 35.41 21.46
N ILE A 172 8.61 35.70 20.31
CA ILE A 172 9.88 35.12 19.87
C ILE A 172 10.74 36.16 19.18
N SER A 173 12.04 36.23 19.54
CA SER A 173 12.97 37.09 18.85
C SER A 173 13.44 36.51 17.52
N GLU A 174 13.93 37.37 16.61
CA GLU A 174 14.41 36.95 15.28
C GLU A 174 15.54 35.93 15.38
N GLY A 175 16.48 36.09 16.31
CA GLY A 175 17.57 35.13 16.47
C GLY A 175 17.11 33.77 17.00
N ARG A 176 16.08 33.73 17.86
CA ARG A 176 15.50 32.46 18.33
C ARG A 176 14.63 31.82 17.28
N LEU A 177 13.84 32.61 16.55
CA LEU A 177 13.01 32.15 15.43
C LEU A 177 13.88 31.44 14.39
N SER A 178 14.97 32.08 13.95
CA SER A 178 15.89 31.48 12.96
C SER A 178 16.44 30.13 13.42
N ARG A 179 16.87 30.01 14.68
CA ARG A 179 17.36 28.73 15.24
C ARG A 179 16.27 27.67 15.37
N SER A 180 15.04 28.09 15.71
CA SER A 180 13.90 27.19 15.77
C SER A 180 13.54 26.64 14.38
N GLU A 181 13.46 27.52 13.40
CA GLU A 181 13.13 27.17 12.01
C GLU A 181 14.19 26.26 11.37
N GLN A 182 15.47 26.44 11.66
CA GLN A 182 16.51 25.52 11.20
C GLN A 182 16.27 24.08 11.69
N ARG A 183 15.90 23.90 12.96
CA ARG A 183 15.58 22.57 13.53
C ARG A 183 14.31 21.98 12.93
N VAL A 184 13.26 22.78 12.81
CA VAL A 184 11.99 22.37 12.22
C VAL A 184 12.18 21.99 10.74
N SER A 185 12.91 22.81 9.99
CA SER A 185 13.22 22.55 8.58
C SER A 185 14.01 21.26 8.40
N LEU A 186 14.94 20.93 9.31
CA LEU A 186 15.66 19.65 9.28
C LEU A 186 14.70 18.46 9.53
N ILE A 187 13.85 18.53 10.55
CA ILE A 187 12.90 17.47 10.88
C ILE A 187 11.91 17.25 9.73
N LEU A 188 11.30 18.31 9.22
CA LEU A 188 10.36 18.25 8.11
C LEU A 188 11.04 17.84 6.81
N GLY A 189 12.26 18.29 6.55
CA GLY A 189 13.05 17.91 5.39
C GLY A 189 13.35 16.41 5.36
N ILE A 190 13.75 15.81 6.48
CA ILE A 190 13.93 14.36 6.61
C ILE A 190 12.60 13.65 6.38
N PHE A 191 11.52 14.12 7.00
CA PHE A 191 10.18 13.53 6.84
C PHE A 191 9.71 13.53 5.38
N PHE A 192 9.76 14.70 4.70
CA PHE A 192 9.34 14.80 3.30
C PHE A 192 10.27 14.05 2.35
N GLY A 193 11.58 14.01 2.67
CA GLY A 193 12.55 13.19 1.94
C GLY A 193 12.22 11.70 1.98
N LEU A 194 11.92 11.16 3.17
CA LEU A 194 11.49 9.77 3.35
C LEU A 194 10.15 9.49 2.65
N THR A 195 9.19 10.39 2.77
CA THR A 195 7.88 10.28 2.13
C THR A 195 8.01 10.29 0.61
N GLY A 196 8.79 11.21 0.06
CA GLY A 196 9.08 11.28 -1.38
C GLY A 196 9.78 10.02 -1.89
N LEU A 197 10.79 9.53 -1.17
CA LEU A 197 11.48 8.28 -1.50
C LEU A 197 10.52 7.09 -1.48
N ALA A 198 9.66 6.98 -0.48
CA ALA A 198 8.66 5.91 -0.40
C ALA A 198 7.65 5.98 -1.57
N ALA A 199 7.21 7.19 -1.96
CA ALA A 199 6.33 7.39 -3.11
C ALA A 199 6.99 6.95 -4.42
N VAL A 200 8.27 7.31 -4.63
CA VAL A 200 9.05 6.90 -5.82
C VAL A 200 9.23 5.38 -5.86
N ILE A 201 9.68 4.76 -4.76
CA ILE A 201 9.88 3.30 -4.69
C ILE A 201 8.56 2.57 -4.96
N SER A 202 7.46 3.05 -4.41
CA SER A 202 6.13 2.44 -4.60
C SER A 202 5.65 2.59 -6.04
N THR A 203 5.86 3.74 -6.65
CA THR A 203 5.51 3.99 -8.07
C THR A 203 6.32 3.08 -8.99
N LEU A 204 7.63 2.98 -8.80
CA LEU A 204 8.50 2.06 -9.54
C LEU A 204 8.08 0.61 -9.31
N GLY A 205 7.72 0.25 -8.07
CA GLY A 205 7.15 -1.05 -7.72
C GLY A 205 5.87 -1.35 -8.47
N ALA A 206 4.94 -0.40 -8.55
CA ALA A 206 3.69 -0.55 -9.29
C ALA A 206 3.91 -0.82 -10.78
N LEU A 207 4.81 -0.06 -11.41
CA LEU A 207 5.14 -0.19 -12.82
C LEU A 207 5.90 -1.50 -13.13
N SER A 208 6.93 -1.81 -12.34
CA SER A 208 7.79 -2.98 -12.56
C SER A 208 7.09 -4.31 -12.23
N LEU A 209 6.31 -4.34 -11.15
CA LEU A 209 5.66 -5.56 -10.66
C LEU A 209 4.25 -5.75 -11.21
N ARG A 210 3.67 -4.69 -11.82
CA ARG A 210 2.27 -4.63 -12.24
C ARG A 210 1.31 -5.04 -11.11
N ASP A 211 1.62 -4.61 -9.87
CA ASP A 211 0.82 -4.89 -8.68
C ASP A 211 0.11 -3.61 -8.22
N SER A 212 -1.23 -3.63 -8.28
CA SER A 212 -2.08 -2.49 -7.90
C SER A 212 -1.90 -2.06 -6.43
N ALA A 213 -1.47 -2.95 -5.53
CA ALA A 213 -1.22 -2.59 -4.14
C ALA A 213 -0.11 -1.53 -4.00
N TYR A 214 0.96 -1.65 -4.80
CA TYR A 214 2.01 -0.63 -4.85
C TYR A 214 1.49 0.70 -5.42
N GLY A 215 0.61 0.67 -6.43
CA GLY A 215 0.03 1.88 -7.02
C GLY A 215 -0.87 2.62 -6.02
N PHE A 216 -1.75 1.92 -5.33
CA PHE A 216 -2.57 2.53 -4.28
C PHE A 216 -1.75 3.01 -3.09
N TYR A 217 -0.66 2.30 -2.75
CA TYR A 217 0.25 2.76 -1.71
C TYR A 217 1.00 4.03 -2.11
N ALA A 218 1.48 4.13 -3.35
CA ALA A 218 2.10 5.35 -3.87
C ALA A 218 1.15 6.55 -3.77
N LEU A 219 -0.13 6.36 -4.17
CA LEU A 219 -1.17 7.38 -4.02
C LEU A 219 -1.38 7.78 -2.55
N CYS A 220 -1.51 6.79 -1.66
CA CYS A 220 -1.68 7.00 -0.23
C CYS A 220 -0.53 7.80 0.38
N VAL A 221 0.73 7.41 0.09
CA VAL A 221 1.93 8.09 0.61
C VAL A 221 2.03 9.53 0.09
N THR A 222 1.72 9.75 -1.19
CA THR A 222 1.74 11.09 -1.79
C THR A 222 0.70 12.00 -1.14
N LEU A 223 -0.54 11.52 -1.00
CA LEU A 223 -1.62 12.26 -0.33
C LEU A 223 -1.32 12.49 1.15
N MET A 224 -0.72 11.52 1.85
CA MET A 224 -0.28 11.66 3.24
C MET A 224 0.80 12.74 3.37
N GLY A 225 1.79 12.78 2.46
CA GLY A 225 2.80 13.83 2.41
C GLY A 225 2.18 15.21 2.21
N LEU A 226 1.24 15.35 1.26
CA LEU A 226 0.51 16.60 1.02
C LEU A 226 -0.34 17.01 2.23
N THR A 227 -1.02 16.06 2.87
CA THR A 227 -1.78 16.29 4.12
C THR A 227 -0.88 16.86 5.20
N GLN A 228 0.29 16.26 5.42
CA GLN A 228 1.24 16.74 6.42
C GLN A 228 1.84 18.11 6.03
N ALA A 229 2.06 18.36 4.74
CA ALA A 229 2.51 19.68 4.29
C ALA A 229 1.46 20.77 4.56
N CYS A 230 0.16 20.47 4.46
CA CYS A 230 -0.92 21.36 4.85
C CYS A 230 -0.93 21.61 6.36
N ILE A 231 -0.99 20.54 7.16
CA ILE A 231 -1.13 20.62 8.61
C ILE A 231 0.08 21.36 9.24
N THR A 232 1.27 21.23 8.65
CA THR A 232 2.48 21.93 9.12
C THR A 232 2.63 23.34 8.56
N GLY A 233 1.74 23.79 7.67
CA GLY A 233 1.79 25.10 7.01
C GLY A 233 2.82 25.22 5.89
N ILE A 234 3.63 24.19 5.65
CA ILE A 234 4.64 24.16 4.57
C ILE A 234 3.99 24.31 3.18
N ALA A 235 2.82 23.72 2.99
CA ALA A 235 2.12 23.76 1.72
C ALA A 235 1.63 25.19 1.40
N GLY A 236 1.04 25.90 2.37
CA GLY A 236 0.63 27.29 2.21
C GLY A 236 1.82 28.21 1.91
N LEU A 237 2.97 27.95 2.53
CA LEU A 237 4.17 28.76 2.32
C LEU A 237 4.84 28.54 0.97
N HIS A 238 4.92 27.28 0.47
CA HIS A 238 5.77 26.91 -0.65
C HIS A 238 5.02 26.39 -1.87
N LEU A 239 3.85 25.73 -1.70
CA LEU A 239 3.14 25.09 -2.82
C LEU A 239 2.05 25.98 -3.41
N TRP A 240 1.32 26.74 -2.55
CA TRP A 240 0.21 27.59 -2.98
C TRP A 240 0.09 28.89 -2.16
N PRO A 241 1.16 29.70 -2.08
CA PRO A 241 1.18 30.92 -1.27
C PRO A 241 0.12 31.96 -1.64
N ASP A 242 -0.33 31.93 -2.90
CA ASP A 242 -1.28 32.90 -3.46
C ASP A 242 -2.72 32.37 -3.56
N TRP A 243 -2.99 31.16 -3.06
CA TRP A 243 -4.29 30.51 -3.16
C TRP A 243 -4.96 30.29 -1.81
N PRO A 244 -5.46 31.32 -1.13
CA PRO A 244 -6.00 31.20 0.22
C PRO A 244 -7.21 30.25 0.28
N TRP A 245 -8.11 30.28 -0.73
CA TRP A 245 -9.23 29.35 -0.77
C TRP A 245 -8.79 27.87 -0.74
N TRP A 246 -7.76 27.53 -1.53
CA TRP A 246 -7.24 26.15 -1.49
C TRP A 246 -6.49 25.85 -0.20
N ASN A 247 -5.78 26.83 0.34
CA ASN A 247 -5.08 26.67 1.61
C ASN A 247 -6.05 26.30 2.75
N ASP A 248 -7.17 27.01 2.87
CA ASP A 248 -8.23 26.75 3.85
C ASP A 248 -8.84 25.34 3.69
N ILE A 249 -9.33 24.98 2.48
CA ILE A 249 -10.04 23.72 2.28
C ILE A 249 -9.13 22.49 2.23
N SER A 250 -7.86 22.63 1.87
CA SER A 250 -6.92 21.52 1.71
C SER A 250 -6.68 20.76 3.00
N SER A 251 -6.75 21.44 4.15
CA SER A 251 -6.67 20.86 5.49
C SER A 251 -7.79 19.86 5.79
N THR A 252 -8.92 19.97 5.10
CA THR A 252 -10.09 19.07 5.18
C THR A 252 -10.10 18.01 4.08
N VAL A 253 -9.82 18.44 2.84
CA VAL A 253 -9.91 17.59 1.64
C VAL A 253 -8.82 16.52 1.62
N LEU A 254 -7.57 16.89 1.87
CA LEU A 254 -6.43 15.98 1.74
C LEU A 254 -6.45 14.82 2.75
N PRO A 255 -6.79 15.01 4.03
CA PRO A 255 -6.96 13.89 4.96
C PRO A 255 -8.01 12.88 4.50
N LEU A 256 -9.18 13.33 4.03
CA LEU A 256 -10.23 12.44 3.52
C LEU A 256 -9.81 11.66 2.28
N LEU A 257 -9.09 12.30 1.35
CA LEU A 257 -8.52 11.62 0.20
C LEU A 257 -7.45 10.61 0.60
N THR A 258 -6.63 10.94 1.61
CA THR A 258 -5.59 10.03 2.14
C THR A 258 -6.21 8.76 2.71
N VAL A 259 -7.24 8.88 3.55
CA VAL A 259 -7.90 7.72 4.15
C VAL A 259 -8.69 6.93 3.09
N SER A 260 -9.29 7.60 2.11
CA SER A 260 -9.93 6.94 0.96
C SER A 260 -8.93 6.10 0.15
N ALA A 261 -7.75 6.65 -0.13
CA ALA A 261 -6.66 5.92 -0.79
C ALA A 261 -6.15 4.75 0.06
N THR A 262 -6.11 4.92 1.39
CA THR A 262 -5.75 3.87 2.35
C THR A 262 -6.71 2.68 2.30
N LEU A 263 -8.03 2.92 2.19
CA LEU A 263 -9.02 1.84 2.02
C LEU A 263 -8.79 1.04 0.73
N LEU A 264 -8.49 1.71 -0.38
CA LEU A 264 -8.14 1.06 -1.65
C LEU A 264 -6.82 0.29 -1.53
N PHE A 265 -5.82 0.88 -0.89
CA PHE A 265 -4.55 0.23 -0.61
C PHE A 265 -4.72 -1.06 0.22
N ILE A 266 -5.42 -1.00 1.35
CA ILE A 266 -5.68 -2.16 2.20
C ILE A 266 -6.45 -3.23 1.43
N SER A 267 -7.50 -2.84 0.68
CA SER A 267 -8.26 -3.78 -0.17
C SER A 267 -7.36 -4.55 -1.14
N ALA A 268 -6.42 -3.86 -1.78
CA ALA A 268 -5.45 -4.48 -2.69
C ALA A 268 -4.38 -5.28 -1.94
N ALA A 269 -3.86 -4.75 -0.82
CA ALA A 269 -2.79 -5.36 -0.04
C ALA A 269 -3.18 -6.73 0.56
N VAL A 270 -4.41 -6.89 1.05
CA VAL A 270 -4.91 -8.17 1.57
C VAL A 270 -5.71 -8.99 0.55
N ALA A 271 -5.65 -8.61 -0.73
CA ALA A 271 -6.31 -9.29 -1.85
C ALA A 271 -7.82 -9.52 -1.62
N LEU A 272 -8.55 -8.50 -1.14
CA LEU A 272 -10.00 -8.60 -0.90
C LEU A 272 -10.81 -9.00 -2.13
N PRO A 273 -10.49 -8.57 -3.37
CA PRO A 273 -11.22 -9.01 -4.56
C PRO A 273 -11.27 -10.53 -4.73
N GLU A 274 -10.19 -11.21 -4.36
CA GLU A 274 -10.05 -12.68 -4.47
C GLU A 274 -10.72 -13.40 -3.30
N ARG A 275 -10.71 -12.80 -2.09
CA ARG A 275 -11.19 -13.42 -0.85
C ARG A 275 -12.67 -13.14 -0.57
N SER A 276 -13.15 -11.92 -0.83
CA SER A 276 -14.53 -11.50 -0.58
C SER A 276 -14.94 -10.32 -1.46
N ARG A 277 -15.68 -10.61 -2.53
CA ARG A 277 -16.22 -9.58 -3.43
C ARG A 277 -17.16 -8.60 -2.73
N ARG A 278 -17.87 -9.04 -1.67
CA ARG A 278 -18.78 -8.18 -0.89
C ARG A 278 -17.97 -7.14 -0.10
N LEU A 279 -16.95 -7.60 0.63
CA LEU A 279 -16.10 -6.70 1.43
C LEU A 279 -15.29 -5.75 0.53
N HIS A 280 -14.77 -6.24 -0.58
CA HIS A 280 -14.10 -5.38 -1.56
C HIS A 280 -15.01 -4.26 -2.07
N ARG A 281 -16.27 -4.57 -2.46
CA ARG A 281 -17.24 -3.55 -2.90
C ARG A 281 -17.58 -2.57 -1.78
N LEU A 282 -17.67 -3.04 -0.53
CA LEU A 282 -17.90 -2.16 0.62
C LEU A 282 -16.72 -1.19 0.81
N MET A 283 -15.47 -1.68 0.79
CA MET A 283 -14.28 -0.82 0.94
C MET A 283 -14.15 0.19 -0.19
N THR A 284 -14.39 -0.24 -1.42
CA THR A 284 -14.39 0.65 -2.59
C THR A 284 -15.53 1.67 -2.49
N GLY A 285 -16.72 1.25 -2.06
CA GLY A 285 -17.85 2.16 -1.83
C GLY A 285 -17.54 3.20 -0.75
N LEU A 286 -16.96 2.80 0.37
CA LEU A 286 -16.51 3.73 1.42
C LEU A 286 -15.44 4.70 0.91
N ALA A 287 -14.48 4.23 0.12
CA ALA A 287 -13.47 5.11 -0.49
C ALA A 287 -14.11 6.15 -1.42
N VAL A 288 -15.09 5.75 -2.25
CA VAL A 288 -15.84 6.67 -3.12
C VAL A 288 -16.65 7.67 -2.29
N VAL A 289 -17.31 7.21 -1.20
CA VAL A 289 -18.02 8.10 -0.27
C VAL A 289 -17.07 9.09 0.37
N GLY A 290 -15.85 8.67 0.75
CA GLY A 290 -14.82 9.56 1.28
C GLY A 290 -14.38 10.63 0.27
N VAL A 291 -14.20 10.27 -1.00
CA VAL A 291 -13.90 11.24 -2.07
C VAL A 291 -15.06 12.20 -2.31
N MET A 292 -16.30 11.70 -2.32
CA MET A 292 -17.49 12.55 -2.43
C MET A 292 -17.64 13.49 -1.22
N ALA A 293 -17.37 12.98 0.00
CA ALA A 293 -17.36 13.80 1.20
C ALA A 293 -16.29 14.91 1.12
N ALA A 294 -15.07 14.58 0.67
CA ALA A 294 -14.00 15.56 0.49
C ALA A 294 -14.43 16.69 -0.46
N THR A 295 -15.06 16.37 -1.58
CA THR A 295 -15.55 17.37 -2.54
C THR A 295 -16.74 18.16 -2.01
N ALA A 296 -17.68 17.52 -1.32
CA ALA A 296 -18.86 18.20 -0.76
C ALA A 296 -18.47 19.14 0.39
N LEU A 297 -17.59 18.70 1.29
CA LEU A 297 -17.14 19.51 2.43
C LEU A 297 -16.31 20.72 1.99
N ALA A 298 -15.64 20.68 0.84
CA ALA A 298 -14.91 21.83 0.29
C ALA A 298 -15.80 23.08 0.05
N TRP A 299 -17.10 22.88 -0.14
CA TRP A 299 -18.07 23.96 -0.39
C TRP A 299 -18.82 24.43 0.86
N LEU A 300 -18.58 23.78 2.01
CA LEU A 300 -19.22 24.17 3.27
C LEU A 300 -18.38 25.23 4.01
N PRO A 301 -19.03 26.06 4.86
CA PRO A 301 -18.32 26.96 5.77
C PRO A 301 -17.37 26.20 6.70
N SER A 302 -16.27 26.84 7.10
CA SER A 302 -15.21 26.29 7.97
C SER A 302 -15.75 25.62 9.25
N SER A 303 -16.73 26.25 9.90
CA SER A 303 -17.38 25.73 11.11
C SER A 303 -18.06 24.38 10.93
N SER A 304 -18.87 24.24 9.86
CA SER A 304 -19.59 23.00 9.57
C SER A 304 -18.68 21.89 9.03
N ARG A 305 -17.59 22.26 8.41
CA ARG A 305 -16.59 21.30 7.87
C ARG A 305 -15.96 20.48 8.99
N MET A 306 -15.52 21.12 10.07
CA MET A 306 -14.79 20.44 11.13
C MET A 306 -15.68 19.45 11.90
N ASP A 307 -16.95 19.80 12.11
CA ASP A 307 -17.93 18.93 12.76
C ASP A 307 -18.20 17.65 11.97
N LEU A 308 -18.07 17.70 10.64
CA LEU A 308 -18.36 16.57 9.75
C LEU A 308 -17.10 15.78 9.36
N VAL A 309 -15.93 16.43 9.26
CA VAL A 309 -14.70 15.76 8.82
C VAL A 309 -14.19 14.75 9.83
N ILE A 310 -14.23 15.06 11.13
CA ILE A 310 -13.74 14.17 12.19
C ILE A 310 -14.52 12.85 12.21
N PRO A 311 -15.90 12.84 12.29
CA PRO A 311 -16.64 11.58 12.24
C PRO A 311 -16.50 10.85 10.90
N ALA A 312 -16.38 11.58 9.77
CA ALA A 312 -16.14 10.96 8.47
C ALA A 312 -14.79 10.22 8.42
N LEU A 313 -13.71 10.86 8.88
CA LEU A 313 -12.40 10.22 9.01
C LEU A 313 -12.46 9.00 9.92
N GLY A 314 -13.09 9.13 11.10
CA GLY A 314 -13.27 8.03 12.05
C GLY A 314 -13.99 6.83 11.44
N LEU A 315 -15.05 7.06 10.67
CA LEU A 315 -15.81 5.99 9.98
C LEU A 315 -14.92 5.26 8.93
N LEU A 316 -14.19 6.02 8.12
CA LEU A 316 -13.32 5.45 7.09
C LEU A 316 -12.16 4.66 7.72
N GLU A 317 -11.54 5.17 8.78
CA GLU A 317 -10.47 4.50 9.54
C GLU A 317 -10.97 3.20 10.22
N LEU A 318 -12.16 3.22 10.81
CA LEU A 318 -12.79 2.02 11.36
C LEU A 318 -13.03 0.96 10.27
N GLY A 319 -13.42 1.41 9.06
CA GLY A 319 -13.52 0.52 7.89
C GLY A 319 -12.18 -0.12 7.54
N ALA A 320 -11.11 0.65 7.53
CA ALA A 320 -9.75 0.18 7.27
C ALA A 320 -9.30 -0.87 8.30
N LEU A 321 -9.47 -0.57 9.59
CA LEU A 321 -9.15 -1.49 10.69
C LEU A 321 -9.99 -2.77 10.62
N PHE A 322 -11.29 -2.64 10.36
CA PHE A 322 -12.18 -3.78 10.20
C PHE A 322 -11.70 -4.71 9.08
N ALA A 323 -11.32 -4.15 7.92
CA ALA A 323 -10.82 -4.93 6.79
C ALA A 323 -9.53 -5.70 7.14
N LEU A 324 -8.60 -5.07 7.85
CA LEU A 324 -7.35 -5.70 8.28
C LEU A 324 -7.58 -6.81 9.32
N VAL A 325 -8.43 -6.56 10.33
CA VAL A 325 -8.79 -7.56 11.35
C VAL A 325 -9.53 -8.73 10.72
N TRP A 326 -10.46 -8.46 9.81
CA TRP A 326 -11.18 -9.50 9.07
C TRP A 326 -10.22 -10.37 8.25
N ALA A 327 -9.27 -9.76 7.52
CA ALA A 327 -8.27 -10.48 6.74
C ALA A 327 -7.36 -11.34 7.64
N TRP A 328 -6.92 -10.80 8.77
CA TRP A 328 -6.13 -11.54 9.76
C TRP A 328 -6.88 -12.77 10.26
N ARG A 329 -8.14 -12.61 10.70
CA ARG A 329 -8.98 -13.74 11.15
C ARG A 329 -9.25 -14.78 10.07
N ARG A 330 -9.12 -14.41 8.80
CA ARG A 330 -9.23 -15.31 7.63
C ARG A 330 -7.88 -15.92 7.19
N GLY A 331 -6.84 -15.77 8.02
CA GLY A 331 -5.54 -16.40 7.80
C GLY A 331 -4.62 -15.65 6.83
N ASP A 332 -4.84 -14.35 6.63
CA ASP A 332 -3.85 -13.55 5.90
C ASP A 332 -2.58 -13.36 6.74
N ARG A 333 -1.43 -13.75 6.17
CA ARG A 333 -0.14 -13.72 6.87
C ARG A 333 0.44 -12.31 7.00
N PHE A 334 0.00 -11.36 6.16
CA PHE A 334 0.53 -10.01 6.07
C PHE A 334 -0.35 -8.99 6.81
N ALA A 335 -1.65 -9.27 6.99
CA ALA A 335 -2.58 -8.40 7.69
C ALA A 335 -2.14 -8.02 9.11
N PRO A 336 -1.61 -8.91 9.99
CA PRO A 336 -1.13 -8.51 11.31
C PRO A 336 0.06 -7.56 11.26
N TRP A 337 0.96 -7.68 10.27
CA TRP A 337 2.07 -6.75 10.09
C TRP A 337 1.61 -5.37 9.63
N LEU A 338 0.59 -5.31 8.75
CA LEU A 338 -0.06 -4.07 8.39
C LEU A 338 -0.75 -3.44 9.60
N LEU A 339 -1.49 -4.19 10.41
CA LEU A 339 -2.08 -3.69 11.65
C LEU A 339 -1.02 -3.10 12.60
N LEU A 340 0.10 -3.81 12.77
CA LEU A 340 1.21 -3.33 13.59
C LEU A 340 1.80 -2.01 13.05
N SER A 341 1.90 -1.87 11.73
CA SER A 341 2.40 -0.64 11.11
C SER A 341 1.46 0.55 11.28
N TYR A 342 0.15 0.33 11.40
CA TYR A 342 -0.85 1.37 11.65
C TYR A 342 -0.95 1.81 13.12
N LEU A 343 -0.48 1.00 14.07
CA LEU A 343 -0.58 1.30 15.50
C LEU A 343 0.07 2.63 15.90
N PRO A 344 1.30 2.97 15.45
CA PRO A 344 1.90 4.28 15.73
C PRO A 344 1.06 5.46 15.21
N LEU A 345 0.43 5.30 14.02
CA LEU A 345 -0.43 6.34 13.44
C LEU A 345 -1.67 6.60 14.28
N LEU A 346 -2.32 5.53 14.76
CA LEU A 346 -3.50 5.64 15.64
C LEU A 346 -3.14 6.32 16.97
N ILE A 347 -2.01 5.97 17.57
CA ILE A 347 -1.53 6.60 18.80
C ILE A 347 -1.26 8.09 18.55
N ALA A 348 -0.54 8.42 17.49
CA ALA A 348 -0.21 9.80 17.14
C ALA A 348 -1.47 10.62 16.83
N ALA A 349 -2.43 10.09 16.08
CA ALA A 349 -3.70 10.75 15.81
C ALA A 349 -4.49 11.03 17.09
N SER A 350 -4.51 10.07 18.04
CA SER A 350 -5.16 10.24 19.34
C SER A 350 -4.48 11.31 20.19
N LEU A 351 -3.15 11.36 20.19
CA LEU A 351 -2.38 12.39 20.89
C LEU A 351 -2.61 13.78 20.29
N THR A 352 -2.62 13.88 18.96
CA THR A 352 -2.90 15.15 18.26
C THR A 352 -4.32 15.65 18.57
N LEU A 353 -5.31 14.76 18.57
CA LEU A 353 -6.69 15.10 18.90
C LEU A 353 -6.83 15.54 20.37
N ALA A 354 -6.18 14.83 21.30
CA ALA A 354 -6.16 15.20 22.72
C ALA A 354 -5.46 16.55 22.96
N GLY A 355 -4.38 16.84 22.23
CA GLY A 355 -3.68 18.13 22.25
C GLY A 355 -4.55 19.27 21.71
N SER A 356 -5.21 19.07 20.56
CA SER A 356 -6.10 20.08 19.96
C SER A 356 -7.34 20.37 20.83
N SER A 357 -7.80 19.38 21.61
CA SER A 357 -8.90 19.53 22.56
C SER A 357 -8.48 20.15 23.90
N GLY A 358 -7.18 20.44 24.08
CA GLY A 358 -6.65 21.00 25.32
C GLY A 358 -6.49 20.02 26.49
N TRP A 359 -6.73 18.71 26.26
CA TRP A 359 -6.58 17.68 27.30
C TRP A 359 -5.11 17.39 27.64
N LEU A 360 -4.22 17.55 26.65
CA LEU A 360 -2.78 17.40 26.81
C LEU A 360 -2.06 18.71 26.53
N ALA A 361 -0.95 18.93 27.21
CA ALA A 361 -0.06 20.03 26.91
C ALA A 361 0.57 19.86 25.52
N VAL A 362 0.80 20.97 24.84
CA VAL A 362 1.52 20.96 23.56
C VAL A 362 3.01 20.73 23.86
N ASP A 363 3.48 19.53 23.56
CA ASP A 363 4.88 19.12 23.71
C ASP A 363 5.45 18.60 22.38
N PHE A 364 6.70 18.16 22.39
CA PHE A 364 7.37 17.61 21.22
C PHE A 364 6.58 16.45 20.56
N PHE A 365 5.99 15.56 21.36
CA PHE A 365 5.27 14.39 20.84
C PHE A 365 3.88 14.75 20.31
N THR A 366 3.18 15.70 20.91
CA THR A 366 1.90 16.19 20.37
C THR A 366 2.10 16.97 19.07
N GLN A 367 3.24 17.65 18.93
CA GLN A 367 3.57 18.47 17.76
C GLN A 367 4.14 17.64 16.59
N TYR A 368 5.06 16.71 16.86
CA TYR A 368 5.78 15.94 15.82
C TYR A 368 5.46 14.43 15.81
N GLY A 369 4.61 13.97 16.72
CA GLY A 369 4.28 12.55 16.84
C GLY A 369 3.72 11.94 15.56
N MET A 370 2.90 12.68 14.82
CA MET A 370 2.35 12.22 13.55
C MET A 370 3.44 12.01 12.50
N GLN A 371 4.39 12.94 12.38
CA GLN A 371 5.52 12.81 11.44
C GLN A 371 6.42 11.62 11.79
N ILE A 372 6.67 11.40 13.08
CA ILE A 372 7.43 10.25 13.58
C ILE A 372 6.68 8.96 13.27
N ALA A 373 5.38 8.90 13.55
CA ALA A 373 4.56 7.73 13.30
C ALA A 373 4.51 7.37 11.81
N VAL A 374 4.35 8.36 10.93
CA VAL A 374 4.40 8.18 9.47
C VAL A 374 5.77 7.70 9.04
N ALA A 375 6.85 8.32 9.51
CA ALA A 375 8.23 7.93 9.17
C ALA A 375 8.54 6.48 9.57
N LEU A 376 7.96 5.98 10.65
CA LEU A 376 8.07 4.57 11.06
C LEU A 376 7.17 3.65 10.21
N ASN A 377 5.96 4.10 9.87
CA ASN A 377 5.01 3.32 9.09
C ASN A 377 5.52 3.07 7.66
N LEU A 378 6.08 4.07 6.98
CA LEU A 378 6.48 4.00 5.58
C LEU A 378 7.40 2.81 5.26
N PRO A 379 8.55 2.60 5.93
CA PRO A 379 9.43 1.47 5.66
C PRO A 379 8.80 0.14 6.04
N LEU A 380 8.01 0.08 7.12
CA LEU A 380 7.34 -1.15 7.55
C LEU A 380 6.36 -1.64 6.48
N VAL A 381 5.53 -0.76 5.94
CA VAL A 381 4.58 -1.11 4.88
C VAL A 381 5.31 -1.52 3.60
N LEU A 382 6.41 -0.82 3.21
CA LEU A 382 7.22 -1.20 2.05
C LEU A 382 7.81 -2.61 2.20
N VAL A 383 8.33 -2.95 3.37
CA VAL A 383 8.84 -4.30 3.67
C VAL A 383 7.72 -5.33 3.55
N VAL A 384 6.55 -5.06 4.12
CA VAL A 384 5.39 -5.97 4.03
C VAL A 384 4.96 -6.17 2.57
N LEU A 385 4.89 -5.11 1.76
CA LEU A 385 4.58 -5.19 0.34
C LEU A 385 5.63 -6.00 -0.44
N MET A 386 6.91 -5.81 -0.14
CA MET A 386 8.00 -6.56 -0.75
C MET A 386 7.89 -8.06 -0.45
N LEU A 387 7.73 -8.43 0.82
CA LEU A 387 7.56 -9.84 1.25
C LEU A 387 6.32 -10.47 0.62
N ARG A 388 5.20 -9.74 0.59
CA ARG A 388 3.96 -10.17 -0.07
C ARG A 388 4.18 -10.43 -1.57
N SER A 389 4.85 -9.51 -2.26
CA SER A 389 5.12 -9.63 -3.68
C SER A 389 6.04 -10.83 -4.00
N GLN A 390 7.07 -11.06 -3.18
CA GLN A 390 7.95 -12.23 -3.29
C GLN A 390 7.15 -13.53 -3.13
N HIS A 391 6.33 -13.62 -2.09
CA HIS A 391 5.51 -14.81 -1.81
C HIS A 391 4.51 -15.10 -2.95
N ARG A 392 3.86 -14.05 -3.49
CA ARG A 392 2.95 -14.18 -4.64
C ARG A 392 3.67 -14.71 -5.89
N ARG A 393 4.87 -14.20 -6.19
CA ARG A 393 5.68 -14.66 -7.31
C ARG A 393 6.14 -16.11 -7.13
N GLU A 394 6.53 -16.49 -5.93
CA GLU A 394 6.93 -17.86 -5.62
C GLU A 394 5.77 -18.84 -5.79
N ASN A 395 4.58 -18.48 -5.32
CA ASN A 395 3.37 -19.29 -5.53
C ASN A 395 3.02 -19.44 -7.01
N ILE A 396 3.09 -18.35 -7.80
CA ILE A 396 2.86 -18.42 -9.25
C ILE A 396 3.91 -19.34 -9.91
N ARG A 397 5.18 -19.22 -9.53
CA ARG A 397 6.25 -20.11 -10.06
C ARG A 397 6.02 -21.57 -9.68
N ARG A 398 5.56 -21.84 -8.46
CA ARG A 398 5.22 -23.22 -8.02
C ARG A 398 4.05 -23.77 -8.81
N ILE A 399 2.97 -23.01 -9.01
CA ILE A 399 1.82 -23.41 -9.82
C ILE A 399 2.25 -23.66 -11.27
N GLN A 400 3.02 -22.76 -11.88
CA GLN A 400 3.56 -22.95 -13.23
C GLN A 400 4.53 -24.12 -13.33
N GLY A 401 5.23 -24.47 -12.26
CA GLY A 401 6.08 -25.65 -12.15
C GLY A 401 5.24 -26.94 -12.13
N LEU A 402 4.12 -26.95 -11.40
CA LEU A 402 3.16 -28.06 -11.37
C LEU A 402 2.44 -28.24 -12.71
N ASP A 403 2.12 -27.13 -13.40
CA ASP A 403 1.55 -27.14 -14.75
C ASP A 403 2.52 -27.64 -15.84
N ARG A 404 3.81 -27.78 -15.56
CA ARG A 404 4.82 -28.24 -16.53
C ARG A 404 5.07 -29.74 -16.49
N MET A 405 4.78 -30.37 -15.36
CA MET A 405 5.04 -31.79 -15.14
C MET A 405 3.75 -32.52 -14.76
N ASP A 406 3.61 -33.71 -15.26
CA ASP A 406 2.54 -34.62 -14.82
C ASP A 406 2.79 -35.06 -13.38
N PRO A 407 1.88 -34.77 -12.43
CA PRO A 407 2.12 -34.99 -11.01
C PRO A 407 2.25 -36.46 -10.61
N SER A 408 1.72 -37.36 -11.42
CA SER A 408 1.73 -38.81 -11.16
C SER A 408 3.00 -39.49 -11.64
N THR A 409 3.53 -39.10 -12.81
CA THR A 409 4.68 -39.77 -13.45
C THR A 409 5.99 -38.96 -13.36
N GLY A 410 5.94 -37.65 -12.99
CA GLY A 410 7.11 -36.78 -13.02
C GLY A 410 7.64 -36.47 -14.41
N LEU A 411 6.93 -36.86 -15.48
CA LEU A 411 7.25 -36.51 -16.86
C LEU A 411 6.71 -35.12 -17.22
N ILE A 412 7.27 -34.47 -18.25
CA ILE A 412 6.69 -33.23 -18.76
C ILE A 412 5.27 -33.49 -19.30
N ASN A 413 4.39 -32.50 -19.18
CA ASN A 413 3.04 -32.61 -19.72
C ASN A 413 2.98 -32.31 -21.22
N GLY A 414 1.83 -32.55 -21.85
CA GLY A 414 1.62 -32.38 -23.29
C GLY A 414 1.88 -30.96 -23.79
N HIS A 415 1.55 -29.94 -22.99
CA HIS A 415 1.79 -28.53 -23.36
C HIS A 415 3.30 -28.22 -23.48
N VAL A 416 4.08 -28.66 -22.49
CA VAL A 416 5.55 -28.49 -22.51
C VAL A 416 6.19 -29.31 -23.61
N PHE A 417 5.63 -30.52 -23.86
CA PHE A 417 6.09 -31.40 -24.97
C PHE A 417 5.93 -30.72 -26.32
N SER A 418 4.74 -30.19 -26.66
CA SER A 418 4.50 -29.45 -27.90
C SER A 418 5.40 -28.22 -28.04
N ALA A 419 5.59 -27.43 -26.97
CA ALA A 419 6.48 -26.28 -26.97
C ALA A 419 7.95 -26.67 -27.17
N ARG A 420 8.42 -27.82 -26.65
CA ARG A 420 9.77 -28.33 -26.86
C ARG A 420 9.94 -28.90 -28.28
N LEU A 421 8.94 -29.60 -28.80
CA LEU A 421 8.94 -30.10 -30.17
C LEU A 421 9.08 -28.97 -31.20
N LEU A 422 8.31 -27.89 -31.05
CA LEU A 422 8.42 -26.72 -31.91
C LEU A 422 9.85 -26.15 -31.93
N ARG A 423 10.48 -26.02 -30.75
CA ARG A 423 11.87 -25.53 -30.62
C ARG A 423 12.88 -26.53 -31.19
N MET A 424 12.66 -27.83 -31.02
CA MET A 424 13.51 -28.89 -31.56
C MET A 424 13.49 -28.87 -33.09
N ILE A 425 12.30 -28.74 -33.71
CA ILE A 425 12.15 -28.63 -35.18
C ILE A 425 12.94 -27.41 -35.69
N ALA A 426 12.72 -26.21 -35.11
CA ALA A 426 13.40 -24.98 -35.51
C ALA A 426 14.92 -25.06 -35.34
N ARG A 427 15.41 -25.74 -34.28
CA ARG A 427 16.83 -25.97 -34.04
C ARG A 427 17.43 -26.93 -35.06
N SER A 428 16.75 -28.05 -35.30
CA SER A 428 17.20 -29.08 -36.26
C SER A 428 17.26 -28.52 -37.69
N ASP A 429 16.29 -27.69 -38.07
CA ASP A 429 16.29 -27.03 -39.38
C ASP A 429 17.48 -26.04 -39.51
N ARG A 430 17.73 -25.22 -38.51
CA ARG A 430 18.81 -24.26 -38.51
C ARG A 430 20.21 -24.91 -38.49
N LEU A 431 20.36 -26.02 -37.75
CA LEU A 431 21.66 -26.70 -37.60
C LEU A 431 21.86 -27.81 -38.66
N HIS A 432 20.88 -28.02 -39.56
CA HIS A 432 20.90 -29.02 -40.61
C HIS A 432 21.19 -30.44 -40.10
N HIS A 433 20.65 -30.78 -38.90
CA HIS A 433 20.75 -32.11 -38.35
C HIS A 433 19.33 -32.71 -38.13
N GLN A 434 19.27 -34.02 -37.98
CA GLN A 434 18.01 -34.72 -37.69
C GLN A 434 17.89 -34.95 -36.18
N SER A 435 16.67 -34.77 -35.69
CA SER A 435 16.18 -35.20 -34.37
C SER A 435 15.01 -36.14 -34.57
N ALA A 436 14.51 -36.78 -33.53
CA ALA A 436 13.38 -37.68 -33.64
C ALA A 436 12.28 -37.33 -32.61
N VAL A 437 11.01 -37.44 -33.04
CA VAL A 437 9.85 -37.40 -32.17
C VAL A 437 9.18 -38.77 -32.17
N MET A 438 8.81 -39.27 -31.00
CA MET A 438 8.18 -40.57 -30.83
C MET A 438 6.91 -40.45 -30.01
N LEU A 439 5.84 -41.13 -30.42
CA LEU A 439 4.65 -41.36 -29.62
C LEU A 439 4.59 -42.82 -29.22
N ILE A 440 4.29 -43.08 -27.96
CA ILE A 440 4.24 -44.41 -27.35
C ILE A 440 2.84 -44.60 -26.76
N ASP A 441 2.13 -45.64 -27.16
CA ASP A 441 0.79 -45.99 -26.66
C ASP A 441 0.80 -47.34 -25.95
N VAL A 442 0.25 -47.36 -24.72
CA VAL A 442 0.13 -48.58 -23.91
C VAL A 442 -1.15 -49.29 -24.28
N ILE A 443 -1.02 -50.46 -24.92
CA ILE A 443 -2.14 -51.18 -25.58
C ILE A 443 -2.82 -52.23 -24.71
N ASN A 444 -2.23 -52.64 -23.59
CA ASN A 444 -2.72 -53.73 -22.75
C ASN A 444 -3.25 -53.30 -21.37
N THR A 445 -3.56 -52.02 -21.16
CA THR A 445 -4.05 -51.53 -19.87
C THR A 445 -5.31 -52.23 -19.38
N GLU A 446 -6.29 -52.46 -20.31
CA GLU A 446 -7.54 -53.17 -19.98
C GLU A 446 -7.32 -54.65 -19.66
N GLN A 447 -6.34 -55.29 -20.32
CA GLN A 447 -5.97 -56.66 -20.02
C GLN A 447 -5.30 -56.72 -18.63
N MET A 448 -4.39 -55.80 -18.32
CA MET A 448 -3.76 -55.69 -16.98
C MET A 448 -4.80 -55.51 -15.87
N GLN A 449 -5.82 -54.70 -16.10
CA GLN A 449 -6.91 -54.51 -15.15
C GLN A 449 -7.71 -55.78 -14.89
N ARG A 450 -7.96 -56.57 -15.93
CA ARG A 450 -8.71 -57.85 -15.83
C ARG A 450 -7.89 -58.94 -15.16
N ASP A 451 -6.60 -59.06 -15.51
CA ASP A 451 -5.77 -60.18 -15.11
C ASP A 451 -5.11 -59.95 -13.72
N PHE A 452 -4.77 -58.69 -13.38
CA PHE A 452 -4.02 -58.34 -12.17
C PHE A 452 -4.72 -57.29 -11.29
N GLY A 453 -5.93 -56.86 -11.67
CA GLY A 453 -6.74 -55.91 -10.92
C GLY A 453 -6.39 -54.42 -11.18
N ARG A 454 -7.24 -53.55 -10.64
CA ARG A 454 -7.18 -52.10 -10.88
C ARG A 454 -5.83 -51.46 -10.42
N LYS A 455 -5.29 -51.92 -9.31
CA LYS A 455 -4.02 -51.37 -8.76
C LYS A 455 -2.86 -51.56 -9.74
N ALA A 456 -2.74 -52.74 -10.36
CA ALA A 456 -1.70 -53.01 -11.35
C ALA A 456 -1.87 -52.16 -12.62
N ALA A 457 -3.13 -51.96 -13.07
CA ALA A 457 -3.41 -51.08 -14.21
C ALA A 457 -3.09 -49.60 -13.93
N ASP A 458 -3.37 -49.13 -12.72
CA ASP A 458 -3.09 -47.75 -12.28
C ASP A 458 -1.57 -47.48 -12.08
N GLU A 459 -0.79 -48.51 -11.72
CA GLU A 459 0.68 -48.44 -11.61
C GLU A 459 1.41 -48.52 -12.95
N LEU A 460 0.78 -49.09 -13.99
CA LEU A 460 1.41 -49.33 -15.28
C LEU A 460 1.98 -48.07 -15.94
N PRO A 461 1.28 -46.89 -15.95
CA PRO A 461 1.82 -45.65 -16.47
C PRO A 461 3.08 -45.16 -15.75
N LEU A 462 3.18 -45.36 -14.42
CA LEU A 462 4.36 -45.02 -13.63
C LEU A 462 5.57 -45.84 -14.05
N ARG A 463 5.37 -47.15 -14.25
CA ARG A 463 6.42 -48.07 -14.67
C ARG A 463 6.91 -47.77 -16.08
N VAL A 464 5.99 -47.41 -16.99
CA VAL A 464 6.35 -46.97 -18.36
C VAL A 464 7.16 -45.68 -18.28
N ALA A 465 6.78 -44.71 -17.43
CA ALA A 465 7.52 -43.47 -17.25
C ALA A 465 8.95 -43.70 -16.79
N GLU A 466 9.18 -44.58 -15.78
CA GLU A 466 10.52 -44.98 -15.33
C GLU A 466 11.37 -45.56 -16.46
N ARG A 467 10.77 -46.42 -17.31
CA ARG A 467 11.48 -47.02 -18.44
C ARG A 467 11.83 -46.02 -19.52
N LEU A 468 10.95 -45.03 -19.78
CA LEU A 468 11.23 -43.95 -20.71
C LEU A 468 12.35 -43.06 -20.22
N LEU A 469 12.31 -42.64 -18.93
CA LEU A 469 13.37 -41.84 -18.30
C LEU A 469 14.72 -42.56 -18.33
N SER A 470 14.73 -43.88 -18.03
CA SER A 470 15.96 -44.67 -18.08
C SER A 470 16.50 -44.91 -19.50
N THR A 471 15.70 -44.64 -20.52
CA THR A 471 16.08 -44.79 -21.94
C THR A 471 16.52 -43.44 -22.54
N ALA A 472 15.96 -42.35 -22.04
CA ALA A 472 16.24 -40.99 -22.47
C ALA A 472 17.66 -40.55 -22.01
N ARG A 473 18.36 -39.79 -22.88
CA ARG A 473 19.59 -39.10 -22.51
C ARG A 473 19.23 -37.83 -21.74
N GLU A 474 20.17 -37.20 -21.09
CA GLU A 474 19.99 -35.95 -20.32
C GLU A 474 19.37 -34.81 -21.16
N ILE A 475 19.72 -34.76 -22.45
CA ILE A 475 19.20 -33.77 -23.40
C ILE A 475 17.80 -34.13 -23.97
N ASP A 476 17.38 -35.38 -23.86
CA ASP A 476 16.09 -35.86 -24.40
C ASP A 476 14.94 -35.46 -23.45
N SER A 477 13.72 -35.53 -23.95
CA SER A 477 12.55 -35.19 -23.15
C SER A 477 11.51 -36.30 -23.24
N ALA A 478 11.09 -36.81 -22.08
CA ALA A 478 9.96 -37.75 -21.99
C ALA A 478 8.73 -37.04 -21.41
N ALA A 479 7.55 -37.30 -22.00
CA ALA A 479 6.29 -36.65 -21.66
C ALA A 479 5.17 -37.63 -21.44
N ARG A 480 4.18 -37.28 -20.59
CA ARG A 480 2.89 -37.91 -20.53
C ARG A 480 1.86 -37.07 -21.29
N LEU A 481 1.28 -37.61 -22.33
CA LEU A 481 0.33 -36.90 -23.20
C LEU A 481 -1.13 -37.20 -22.85
N SER A 482 -1.41 -38.44 -22.41
CA SER A 482 -2.71 -38.87 -21.89
C SER A 482 -2.57 -40.03 -20.91
N GLU A 483 -3.67 -40.61 -20.45
CA GLU A 483 -3.65 -41.76 -19.52
C GLU A 483 -2.79 -42.93 -20.02
N ARG A 484 -2.83 -43.22 -21.32
CA ARG A 484 -2.13 -44.35 -21.95
C ARG A 484 -1.02 -43.93 -22.91
N ARG A 485 -0.90 -42.63 -23.23
CA ARG A 485 -0.01 -42.11 -24.26
C ARG A 485 1.13 -41.32 -23.70
N PHE A 486 2.33 -41.64 -24.18
CA PHE A 486 3.58 -40.96 -23.84
C PHE A 486 4.25 -40.39 -25.09
N GLY A 487 5.08 -39.40 -24.91
CA GLY A 487 5.89 -38.80 -25.95
C GLY A 487 7.36 -38.79 -25.59
N MET A 488 8.23 -38.89 -26.57
CA MET A 488 9.68 -38.74 -26.38
C MET A 488 10.26 -37.88 -27.50
N LEU A 489 11.01 -36.85 -27.11
CA LEU A 489 11.81 -36.01 -28.01
C LEU A 489 13.26 -36.41 -27.88
N VAL A 490 13.88 -36.78 -28.97
CA VAL A 490 15.28 -37.17 -29.02
C VAL A 490 16.05 -36.11 -29.79
N GLU A 491 16.87 -35.36 -29.06
CA GLU A 491 17.63 -34.25 -29.63
C GLU A 491 18.80 -34.75 -30.50
N GLY A 492 18.95 -34.14 -31.67
CA GLY A 492 20.03 -34.49 -32.62
C GLY A 492 21.39 -33.91 -32.27
N PRO A 493 22.43 -34.28 -33.02
CA PRO A 493 22.37 -35.02 -34.26
C PRO A 493 22.06 -36.50 -34.08
N PHE A 494 21.13 -37.04 -34.91
CA PHE A 494 20.61 -38.40 -34.78
C PHE A 494 20.42 -39.01 -36.17
N SER A 495 20.98 -40.18 -36.37
CA SER A 495 20.82 -40.88 -37.67
C SER A 495 19.48 -41.64 -37.76
N ALA A 496 19.04 -41.87 -38.99
CA ALA A 496 17.85 -42.65 -39.22
C ALA A 496 17.97 -44.10 -38.65
N GLY A 497 19.17 -44.67 -38.66
CA GLY A 497 19.46 -45.98 -38.08
C GLY A 497 19.37 -45.99 -36.54
N GLU A 498 19.84 -44.94 -35.89
CA GLU A 498 19.72 -44.79 -34.43
C GLU A 498 18.26 -44.62 -34.03
N ALA A 499 17.48 -43.80 -34.76
CA ALA A 499 16.05 -43.65 -34.52
C ALA A 499 15.30 -45.00 -34.68
N ALA A 500 15.63 -45.75 -35.72
CA ALA A 500 15.05 -47.05 -35.95
C ALA A 500 15.38 -48.08 -34.84
N SER A 501 16.53 -47.95 -34.19
CA SER A 501 16.96 -48.81 -33.07
C SER A 501 16.31 -48.44 -31.73
N LEU A 502 15.99 -47.16 -31.52
CA LEU A 502 15.46 -46.65 -30.23
C LEU A 502 14.04 -47.14 -29.94
N GLY A 503 13.19 -47.18 -30.96
CA GLY A 503 11.83 -47.72 -30.83
C GLY A 503 11.79 -49.17 -30.30
N PRO A 504 12.50 -50.11 -30.91
CA PRO A 504 12.61 -51.48 -30.38
C PRO A 504 13.19 -51.56 -28.98
N ARG A 505 14.14 -50.70 -28.63
CA ARG A 505 14.70 -50.62 -27.25
C ARG A 505 13.64 -50.20 -26.23
N ILE A 506 12.81 -49.22 -26.55
CA ILE A 506 11.69 -48.81 -25.71
C ILE A 506 10.73 -49.98 -25.50
N VAL A 507 10.30 -50.62 -26.59
CA VAL A 507 9.42 -51.78 -26.53
C VAL A 507 10.03 -52.90 -25.67
N ALA A 508 11.30 -53.27 -25.91
CA ALA A 508 11.96 -54.31 -25.16
C ALA A 508 12.04 -53.96 -23.64
N ARG A 509 12.35 -52.73 -23.30
CA ARG A 509 12.40 -52.28 -21.88
C ARG A 509 11.02 -52.30 -21.22
N CYS A 510 9.95 -51.93 -21.92
CA CYS A 510 8.58 -52.01 -21.39
C CYS A 510 8.11 -53.45 -21.17
N LEU A 511 8.63 -54.39 -21.95
CA LEU A 511 8.35 -55.85 -21.83
C LEU A 511 9.19 -56.52 -20.73
N MET A 512 10.20 -55.87 -20.14
CA MET A 512 10.94 -56.44 -19.03
C MET A 512 10.07 -56.49 -17.76
N PRO A 513 10.09 -57.62 -17.02
CA PRO A 513 9.38 -57.74 -15.74
C PRO A 513 9.74 -56.62 -14.77
N TYR A 514 8.79 -56.20 -13.94
CA TYR A 514 9.00 -55.25 -12.83
C TYR A 514 9.30 -56.00 -11.54
N LYS A 515 10.21 -55.47 -10.70
CA LYS A 515 10.71 -56.14 -9.50
C LYS A 515 9.63 -56.57 -8.51
N ASP A 516 8.55 -55.79 -8.40
CA ASP A 516 7.52 -55.96 -7.38
C ASP A 516 6.18 -56.47 -7.95
N LEU A 517 6.16 -56.92 -9.21
CA LEU A 517 4.96 -57.39 -9.89
C LEU A 517 5.18 -58.81 -10.45
N PRO A 518 4.10 -59.58 -10.70
CA PRO A 518 4.21 -60.88 -11.36
C PRO A 518 4.95 -60.75 -12.71
N PRO A 519 5.74 -61.80 -13.13
CA PRO A 519 6.54 -61.72 -14.35
C PRO A 519 5.72 -61.43 -15.65
N ASP A 520 4.45 -61.78 -15.64
CA ASP A 520 3.54 -61.55 -16.77
C ASP A 520 2.92 -60.17 -16.77
N CYS A 521 3.11 -59.39 -15.70
CA CYS A 521 2.65 -57.99 -15.57
C CYS A 521 3.63 -57.05 -16.27
N VAL A 522 3.57 -56.97 -17.61
CA VAL A 522 4.45 -56.15 -18.44
C VAL A 522 3.64 -55.19 -19.33
N ALA A 523 4.22 -54.01 -19.62
CA ALA A 523 3.60 -53.03 -20.47
C ALA A 523 3.83 -53.39 -21.97
N GLN A 524 2.77 -53.65 -22.71
CA GLN A 524 2.85 -53.78 -24.17
C GLN A 524 2.61 -52.41 -24.80
N VAL A 525 3.53 -51.96 -25.63
CA VAL A 525 3.46 -50.63 -26.25
C VAL A 525 3.57 -50.67 -27.76
N HIS A 526 2.90 -49.77 -28.44
CA HIS A 526 3.17 -49.40 -29.82
C HIS A 526 3.94 -48.08 -29.86
N VAL A 527 4.89 -47.98 -30.76
CA VAL A 527 5.72 -46.78 -30.94
C VAL A 527 5.59 -46.32 -32.40
N VAL A 528 5.21 -45.07 -32.59
CA VAL A 528 5.28 -44.41 -33.89
C VAL A 528 6.29 -43.25 -33.78
N TYR A 529 7.20 -43.12 -34.76
CA TYR A 529 8.19 -42.08 -34.76
C TYR A 529 8.34 -41.37 -36.10
N ALA A 530 8.80 -40.12 -36.05
CA ALA A 530 9.20 -39.35 -37.21
C ALA A 530 10.56 -38.69 -36.97
N LEU A 531 11.35 -38.55 -38.04
CA LEU A 531 12.53 -37.71 -38.05
C LEU A 531 12.12 -36.26 -38.31
N VAL A 532 12.76 -35.32 -37.65
CA VAL A 532 12.51 -33.87 -37.79
C VAL A 532 13.79 -33.16 -38.21
N PRO A 533 13.73 -32.17 -39.12
CA PRO A 533 12.54 -31.60 -39.75
C PRO A 533 11.85 -32.62 -40.71
N HIS A 534 10.51 -32.68 -40.69
CA HIS A 534 9.73 -33.61 -41.51
C HIS A 534 8.92 -32.85 -42.57
N ARG A 535 9.31 -32.96 -43.83
CA ARG A 535 8.58 -32.45 -45.02
C ARG A 535 8.03 -31.00 -44.86
N ARG A 536 8.69 -30.10 -44.09
CA ARG A 536 8.22 -28.75 -43.75
C ARG A 536 6.86 -28.70 -43.02
N VAL A 537 6.50 -29.77 -42.33
CA VAL A 537 5.27 -29.85 -41.53
C VAL A 537 5.51 -29.19 -40.18
N GLY A 538 4.53 -28.42 -39.70
CA GLY A 538 4.56 -27.78 -38.35
C GLY A 538 4.48 -28.82 -37.22
N ALA A 539 4.78 -28.36 -35.98
CA ALA A 539 4.78 -29.25 -34.80
C ALA A 539 3.39 -29.87 -34.53
N GLU A 540 2.32 -29.08 -34.65
CA GLU A 540 0.93 -29.55 -34.39
C GLU A 540 0.48 -30.54 -35.45
N ASP A 541 0.71 -30.24 -36.73
CA ASP A 541 0.34 -31.15 -37.83
C ASP A 541 1.13 -32.45 -37.75
N LEU A 542 2.41 -32.38 -37.34
CA LEU A 542 3.24 -33.57 -37.16
C LEU A 542 2.73 -34.48 -36.04
N LEU A 543 2.33 -33.88 -34.92
CA LEU A 543 1.72 -34.62 -33.80
C LEU A 543 0.41 -35.27 -34.21
N THR A 544 -0.46 -34.54 -34.92
CA THR A 544 -1.72 -35.07 -35.45
C THR A 544 -1.49 -36.26 -36.36
N GLN A 545 -0.54 -36.17 -37.31
CA GLN A 545 -0.19 -37.29 -38.20
C GLN A 545 0.34 -38.50 -37.43
N LEU A 546 1.17 -38.29 -36.40
CA LEU A 546 1.66 -39.36 -35.55
C LEU A 546 0.54 -40.02 -34.75
N GLU A 547 -0.40 -39.25 -34.24
CA GLU A 547 -1.57 -39.73 -33.50
C GLU A 547 -2.51 -40.51 -34.37
N GLU A 548 -2.83 -40.00 -35.56
CA GLU A 548 -3.64 -40.70 -36.55
C GLU A 548 -2.99 -42.03 -36.95
N ARG A 549 -1.68 -42.02 -37.18
CA ARG A 549 -0.93 -43.24 -37.50
C ARG A 549 -1.00 -44.24 -36.35
N LEU A 550 -0.85 -43.79 -35.10
CA LEU A 550 -0.91 -44.65 -33.93
C LEU A 550 -2.31 -45.29 -33.78
N ALA A 551 -3.37 -44.52 -34.04
CA ALA A 551 -4.76 -45.00 -33.98
C ALA A 551 -5.10 -46.05 -35.06
N THR A 552 -4.41 -46.03 -36.20
CA THR A 552 -4.64 -47.04 -37.29
C THR A 552 -3.98 -48.37 -37.02
N ILE A 553 -3.13 -48.51 -35.97
CA ILE A 553 -2.41 -49.75 -35.69
C ILE A 553 -3.30 -50.73 -34.91
N PRO A 554 -3.57 -51.94 -35.41
CA PRO A 554 -4.34 -52.95 -34.67
C PRO A 554 -3.61 -53.34 -33.36
N ALA A 555 -4.32 -53.46 -32.23
CA ALA A 555 -3.73 -53.83 -30.94
C ALA A 555 -2.94 -55.16 -30.99
N ARG A 556 -3.36 -56.10 -31.81
CA ARG A 556 -2.72 -57.43 -32.01
C ARG A 556 -1.61 -57.42 -33.06
N SER A 557 -1.14 -56.25 -33.55
CA SER A 557 -0.06 -56.18 -34.53
C SER A 557 1.21 -56.86 -34.01
N ARG A 558 1.83 -57.70 -34.85
CA ARG A 558 3.14 -58.31 -34.54
C ARG A 558 4.25 -57.28 -34.54
N ARG A 559 4.19 -56.30 -35.44
CA ARG A 559 5.12 -55.18 -35.47
C ARG A 559 4.70 -54.15 -34.41
N LYS A 560 5.66 -53.69 -33.60
CA LYS A 560 5.39 -52.77 -32.50
C LYS A 560 5.92 -51.35 -32.76
N VAL A 561 6.79 -51.17 -33.77
CA VAL A 561 7.45 -49.89 -34.08
C VAL A 561 7.20 -49.54 -35.55
N PHE A 562 6.74 -48.30 -35.80
CA PHE A 562 6.38 -47.80 -37.11
C PHE A 562 7.00 -46.43 -37.36
N MET A 563 7.49 -46.19 -38.57
CA MET A 563 7.94 -44.87 -39.00
C MET A 563 6.79 -44.13 -39.69
N LEU A 564 6.64 -42.84 -39.47
CA LEU A 564 5.67 -42.01 -40.17
C LEU A 564 6.05 -41.93 -41.66
N GLY A 565 5.07 -42.19 -42.55
CA GLY A 565 5.27 -42.25 -44.00
C GLY A 565 5.58 -43.66 -44.57
N GLU A 566 5.72 -44.68 -43.72
CA GLU A 566 5.85 -46.07 -44.16
C GLU A 566 4.46 -46.64 -44.51
N VAL A 567 4.29 -47.09 -45.74
CA VAL A 567 3.02 -47.72 -46.20
C VAL A 567 2.90 -49.12 -45.59
N LEU A 568 1.83 -49.36 -44.83
CA LEU A 568 1.49 -50.68 -44.34
C LEU A 568 1.16 -51.56 -45.55
N LYS A 569 2.06 -52.50 -45.94
CA LYS A 569 1.69 -53.54 -46.87
C LYS A 569 0.54 -54.36 -46.23
N PRO A 570 -0.62 -54.55 -46.91
CA PRO A 570 -1.68 -55.40 -46.39
C PRO A 570 -1.10 -56.78 -46.18
N SER A 571 -1.28 -57.38 -45.01
CA SER A 571 -0.95 -58.78 -44.75
C SER A 571 -1.88 -59.61 -45.58
N PHE A 572 -1.40 -60.10 -46.75
CA PHE A 572 -2.10 -61.13 -47.53
C PHE A 572 -2.31 -62.35 -46.63
N SER A 573 -3.53 -62.62 -46.22
CA SER A 573 -3.93 -63.82 -45.57
C SER A 573 -3.74 -64.97 -46.63
N ARG A 574 -2.70 -65.76 -46.43
CA ARG A 574 -2.50 -67.05 -47.11
C ARG A 574 -3.62 -68.05 -46.67
N ARG A 575 -4.84 -67.82 -47.11
CA ARG A 575 -5.96 -68.76 -46.97
C ARG A 575 -6.92 -68.69 -48.18
N ALA A 576 -6.40 -68.86 -49.38
CA ALA A 576 -7.22 -69.05 -50.53
C ALA A 576 -6.39 -69.72 -51.66
N SER A 577 -5.76 -70.83 -51.38
CA SER A 577 -5.14 -71.65 -52.42
C SER A 577 -5.13 -73.17 -52.07
N LEU A 578 -6.19 -73.64 -51.40
CA LEU A 578 -6.38 -75.08 -51.17
C LEU A 578 -7.86 -75.50 -51.40
N ALA A 579 -8.55 -74.84 -52.34
CA ALA A 579 -9.93 -75.24 -52.76
C ALA A 579 -10.15 -75.21 -54.28
N GLU A 580 -9.07 -75.48 -55.07
CA GLU A 580 -9.20 -75.73 -56.49
C GLU A 580 -8.17 -76.79 -56.87
N ALA A 581 -8.31 -78.02 -56.31
CA ALA A 581 -7.75 -79.24 -56.81
C ALA A 581 -8.39 -80.42 -56.07
N ALA A 582 -9.68 -80.76 -56.39
CA ALA A 582 -10.31 -82.08 -56.32
C ALA A 582 -11.53 -82.08 -57.21
#